data_11cb8bbb037e25ea80624cddec5d553a
#
_entry.id   11cb8bbb037e25ea80624cddec5d553a
#
_cell.length_a   1.000
_cell.length_b   1.000
_cell.length_c   1.000
_cell.angle_alpha   90.00
_cell.angle_beta   90.00
_cell.angle_gamma   90.00
#
_symmetry.space_group_name_H-M   'P 1'
#
loop_
_entity.id
_entity.type
_entity.pdbx_description
1 polymer ?
#
loop_
_entity_poly.entity_id
_entity_poly.type
_entity_poly.pdbx_seq_one_letter_code
_entity_poly.pdbx_strand_id
1 'polypeptide(L)'
;MIVACLTAREAADLENIHALYKQCQEQRLFTFAQEHECTSIVAARLQALGKSSIRWDTALDEWKYRLSQRFEVLDNLAAALKAENIPLIALKNAGIARGIYPHPEECPMGDFDVLVKKSDFERAHEIVMQQGFELGFRAAETIEEEGVQAGLISGGTEYKKDLADDILWLELQWRPVAGRWIAPEVEPIADDLFETSIPIEGTDVRLMDPVSNLLQVCLHTAKHSYVRAPGLRLHTDVDRIVRAYPKLDWDAFIDRARAMRVTVSVYFSLVIPAELLGTPIPESVLRCLEPPKCQKDFLFKSIAKAGLFHPLEHKFSRPKYLAFAAMLFDSPKACFKSAFPSPEYMKKLYHLTSGRQLPACYAKRFFNLIFKRVKV
;
A
#
# COMPACT_ATOMS: atom_id res chain seq x y z
N MET A 1 7.57 9.47 -21.45
CA MET A 1 7.97 8.07 -21.69
C MET A 1 7.38 7.10 -20.65
N ILE A 2 7.73 7.17 -19.37
CA ILE A 2 7.19 6.19 -18.37
C ILE A 2 5.67 6.23 -18.30
N VAL A 3 5.06 7.40 -18.18
CA VAL A 3 3.58 7.51 -18.18
C VAL A 3 2.98 6.85 -19.43
N ALA A 4 3.56 7.03 -20.61
CA ALA A 4 3.11 6.35 -21.83
C ALA A 4 3.19 4.81 -21.70
N CYS A 5 4.26 4.28 -21.08
CA CYS A 5 4.36 2.83 -20.81
C CYS A 5 3.27 2.32 -19.84
N LEU A 6 2.94 3.12 -18.81
CA LEU A 6 1.91 2.77 -17.85
C LEU A 6 0.49 2.81 -18.43
N THR A 7 0.27 3.71 -19.39
CA THR A 7 -1.06 3.93 -20.04
C THR A 7 -1.27 3.09 -21.31
N ALA A 8 -0.22 2.51 -21.88
CA ALA A 8 -0.32 1.73 -23.11
C ALA A 8 -1.29 0.54 -22.98
N ARG A 9 -2.22 0.45 -23.94
CA ARG A 9 -3.25 -0.61 -24.01
C ARG A 9 -3.32 -1.26 -25.39
N GLU A 10 -2.98 -0.52 -26.44
CA GLU A 10 -3.14 -0.92 -27.82
C GLU A 10 -1.82 -0.81 -28.60
N ALA A 11 -1.77 -1.42 -29.77
CA ALA A 11 -0.60 -1.35 -30.64
C ALA A 11 -0.21 0.08 -31.03
N ALA A 12 -1.18 0.96 -31.21
CA ALA A 12 -0.93 2.38 -31.52
C ALA A 12 -0.16 3.11 -30.38
N ASP A 13 -0.35 2.70 -29.14
CA ASP A 13 0.38 3.27 -28.00
C ASP A 13 1.88 2.94 -28.08
N LEU A 14 2.22 1.77 -28.62
CA LEU A 14 3.60 1.33 -28.77
C LEU A 14 4.39 2.21 -29.75
N GLU A 15 3.75 2.76 -30.79
CA GLU A 15 4.40 3.71 -31.72
C GLU A 15 4.77 5.01 -31.00
N ASN A 16 3.88 5.52 -30.15
CA ASN A 16 4.14 6.68 -29.33
C ASN A 16 5.31 6.44 -28.35
N ILE A 17 5.32 5.26 -27.70
CA ILE A 17 6.41 4.85 -26.80
C ILE A 17 7.75 4.83 -27.57
N HIS A 18 7.75 4.26 -28.79
CA HIS A 18 8.94 4.22 -29.62
C HIS A 18 9.48 5.63 -29.96
N ALA A 19 8.60 6.55 -30.34
CA ALA A 19 8.96 7.93 -30.63
C ALA A 19 9.57 8.63 -29.41
N LEU A 20 8.97 8.44 -28.23
CA LEU A 20 9.45 8.99 -26.97
C LEU A 20 10.77 8.36 -26.51
N TYR A 21 10.94 7.04 -26.71
CA TYR A 21 12.17 6.35 -26.32
C TYR A 21 13.40 6.86 -27.04
N LYS A 22 13.28 7.18 -28.34
CA LYS A 22 14.37 7.78 -29.14
C LYS A 22 14.89 9.10 -28.58
N GLN A 23 14.06 9.82 -27.82
CA GLN A 23 14.41 11.10 -27.21
C GLN A 23 14.95 10.96 -25.77
N CYS A 24 14.92 9.75 -25.21
CA CYS A 24 15.33 9.50 -23.84
C CYS A 24 16.79 9.07 -23.75
N GLN A 25 17.47 9.51 -22.70
CA GLN A 25 18.72 8.89 -22.27
C GLN A 25 18.39 7.62 -21.47
N GLU A 26 18.77 6.46 -21.97
CA GLU A 26 18.42 5.16 -21.40
C GLU A 26 18.78 5.06 -19.91
N GLN A 27 19.99 5.47 -19.52
CA GLN A 27 20.42 5.41 -18.13
C GLN A 27 19.50 6.21 -17.19
N ARG A 28 19.10 7.41 -17.60
CA ARG A 28 18.20 8.26 -16.79
C ARG A 28 16.80 7.69 -16.72
N LEU A 29 16.32 7.13 -17.83
CA LEU A 29 15.02 6.47 -17.88
C LEU A 29 15.00 5.24 -16.96
N PHE A 30 16.05 4.42 -16.98
CA PHE A 30 16.17 3.24 -16.15
C PHE A 30 16.22 3.58 -14.66
N THR A 31 17.09 4.51 -14.25
CA THR A 31 17.16 4.97 -12.85
C THR A 31 15.82 5.50 -12.36
N PHE A 32 15.15 6.31 -13.18
CA PHE A 32 13.84 6.84 -12.83
C PHE A 32 12.76 5.74 -12.73
N ALA A 33 12.79 4.75 -13.63
CA ALA A 33 11.89 3.62 -13.58
C ALA A 33 12.11 2.76 -12.31
N GLN A 34 13.37 2.59 -11.88
CA GLN A 34 13.70 1.91 -10.62
C GLN A 34 13.17 2.66 -9.40
N GLU A 35 13.39 3.98 -9.32
CA GLU A 35 12.91 4.81 -8.21
C GLU A 35 11.37 4.76 -8.05
N HIS A 36 10.66 4.55 -9.15
CA HIS A 36 9.21 4.49 -9.20
C HIS A 36 8.63 3.07 -9.27
N GLU A 37 9.47 2.05 -9.11
CA GLU A 37 9.11 0.63 -9.22
C GLU A 37 8.32 0.29 -10.50
N CYS A 38 8.70 0.92 -11.63
CA CYS A 38 8.07 0.74 -12.94
C CYS A 38 8.98 0.05 -13.95
N THR A 39 10.14 -0.47 -13.52
CA THR A 39 11.17 -1.04 -14.41
C THR A 39 10.62 -2.16 -15.26
N SER A 40 9.90 -3.11 -14.65
CA SER A 40 9.33 -4.26 -15.35
C SER A 40 8.28 -3.86 -16.40
N ILE A 41 7.43 -2.87 -16.09
CA ILE A 41 6.44 -2.37 -17.05
C ILE A 41 7.13 -1.73 -18.26
N VAL A 42 8.13 -0.88 -18.02
CA VAL A 42 8.88 -0.23 -19.10
C VAL A 42 9.63 -1.27 -19.93
N ALA A 43 10.29 -2.24 -19.29
CA ALA A 43 10.99 -3.33 -19.96
C ALA A 43 10.07 -4.16 -20.84
N ALA A 44 8.90 -4.58 -20.33
CA ALA A 44 7.92 -5.33 -21.10
C ALA A 44 7.44 -4.56 -22.35
N ARG A 45 7.22 -3.26 -22.25
CA ARG A 45 6.84 -2.42 -23.42
C ARG A 45 7.98 -2.27 -24.42
N LEU A 46 9.24 -2.15 -23.96
CA LEU A 46 10.41 -2.10 -24.85
C LEU A 46 10.65 -3.44 -25.52
N GLN A 47 10.45 -4.57 -24.86
CA GLN A 47 10.49 -5.91 -25.45
C GLN A 47 9.43 -6.05 -26.55
N ALA A 48 8.19 -5.67 -26.28
CA ALA A 48 7.11 -5.71 -27.25
C ALA A 48 7.40 -4.89 -28.52
N LEU A 49 8.21 -3.82 -28.38
CA LEU A 49 8.69 -2.99 -29.49
C LEU A 49 9.95 -3.55 -30.21
N GLY A 50 10.57 -4.60 -29.70
CA GLY A 50 11.89 -5.06 -30.18
C GLY A 50 13.00 -4.02 -29.95
N LYS A 51 12.89 -3.19 -28.91
CA LYS A 51 13.81 -2.10 -28.55
C LYS A 51 14.42 -2.24 -27.15
N SER A 52 14.21 -3.39 -26.53
CA SER A 52 14.82 -3.68 -25.23
C SER A 52 16.34 -3.80 -25.36
N SER A 53 17.05 -3.37 -24.35
CA SER A 53 18.48 -3.66 -24.19
C SER A 53 18.67 -4.75 -23.13
N ILE A 54 19.88 -5.32 -23.08
CA ILE A 54 20.23 -6.35 -22.09
C ILE A 54 19.91 -5.88 -20.66
N ARG A 55 20.04 -4.60 -20.34
CA ARG A 55 19.73 -4.04 -19.02
C ARG A 55 18.25 -4.19 -18.67
N TRP A 56 17.36 -3.86 -19.61
CA TRP A 56 15.91 -3.96 -19.40
C TRP A 56 15.47 -5.41 -19.35
N ASP A 57 16.02 -6.27 -20.23
CA ASP A 57 15.72 -7.68 -20.25
C ASP A 57 16.14 -8.36 -18.94
N THR A 58 17.37 -8.11 -18.48
CA THR A 58 17.86 -8.62 -17.20
C THR A 58 16.96 -8.17 -16.05
N ALA A 59 16.59 -6.91 -15.99
CA ALA A 59 15.73 -6.40 -14.91
C ALA A 59 14.33 -7.03 -14.92
N LEU A 60 13.77 -7.30 -16.10
CA LEU A 60 12.48 -7.97 -16.23
C LEU A 60 12.56 -9.44 -15.80
N ASP A 61 13.61 -10.14 -16.23
CA ASP A 61 13.83 -11.56 -15.91
C ASP A 61 14.13 -11.74 -14.41
N GLU A 62 14.89 -10.83 -13.79
CA GLU A 62 15.11 -10.82 -12.35
C GLU A 62 13.77 -10.64 -11.58
N TRP A 63 12.89 -9.76 -12.03
CA TRP A 63 11.59 -9.58 -11.39
C TRP A 63 10.69 -10.81 -11.57
N LYS A 64 10.65 -11.42 -12.75
CA LYS A 64 9.92 -12.67 -12.98
C LYS A 64 10.41 -13.77 -12.04
N TYR A 65 11.73 -13.94 -11.93
CA TYR A 65 12.33 -14.93 -11.05
C TYR A 65 12.00 -14.68 -9.59
N ARG A 66 12.21 -13.46 -9.10
CA ARG A 66 11.88 -13.09 -7.71
C ARG A 66 10.42 -13.28 -7.38
N LEU A 67 9.52 -12.91 -8.28
CA LEU A 67 8.09 -13.07 -8.06
C LEU A 67 7.67 -14.54 -8.06
N SER A 68 8.24 -15.39 -8.92
CA SER A 68 7.93 -16.82 -8.90
C SER A 68 8.29 -17.46 -7.56
N GLN A 69 9.46 -17.17 -7.01
CA GLN A 69 9.86 -17.64 -5.68
C GLN A 69 8.93 -17.12 -4.57
N ARG A 70 8.59 -15.83 -4.63
CA ARG A 70 7.68 -15.24 -3.64
C ARG A 70 6.29 -15.85 -3.69
N PHE A 71 5.74 -16.05 -4.89
CA PHE A 71 4.44 -16.69 -5.05
C PHE A 71 4.44 -18.13 -4.56
N GLU A 72 5.50 -18.89 -4.79
CA GLU A 72 5.66 -20.23 -4.24
C GLU A 72 5.60 -20.23 -2.71
N VAL A 73 6.30 -19.31 -2.07
CA VAL A 73 6.26 -19.16 -0.59
C VAL A 73 4.87 -18.77 -0.11
N LEU A 74 4.19 -17.85 -0.81
CA LEU A 74 2.84 -17.41 -0.45
C LEU A 74 1.83 -18.56 -0.61
N ASP A 75 1.94 -19.36 -1.67
CA ASP A 75 1.06 -20.50 -1.94
C ASP A 75 1.26 -21.61 -0.91
N ASN A 76 2.51 -21.90 -0.54
CA ASN A 76 2.82 -22.86 0.53
C ASN A 76 2.26 -22.41 1.89
N LEU A 77 2.39 -21.11 2.21
CA LEU A 77 1.80 -20.56 3.42
C LEU A 77 0.27 -20.63 3.39
N ALA A 78 -0.36 -20.27 2.28
CA ALA A 78 -1.81 -20.31 2.14
C ALA A 78 -2.35 -21.74 2.25
N ALA A 79 -1.66 -22.72 1.66
CA ALA A 79 -2.02 -24.14 1.77
C ALA A 79 -1.88 -24.64 3.21
N ALA A 80 -0.82 -24.27 3.92
CA ALA A 80 -0.61 -24.65 5.31
C ALA A 80 -1.69 -24.05 6.23
N LEU A 81 -2.06 -22.80 6.04
CA LEU A 81 -3.15 -22.15 6.77
C LEU A 81 -4.52 -22.79 6.46
N LYS A 82 -4.77 -23.08 5.19
CA LYS A 82 -6.01 -23.76 4.76
C LYS A 82 -6.18 -25.16 5.38
N ALA A 83 -5.09 -25.90 5.55
CA ALA A 83 -5.11 -27.21 6.20
C ALA A 83 -5.65 -27.14 7.64
N GLU A 84 -5.51 -25.99 8.29
CA GLU A 84 -6.05 -25.68 9.62
C GLU A 84 -7.36 -24.87 9.56
N ASN A 85 -8.00 -24.78 8.37
CA ASN A 85 -9.22 -24.01 8.13
C ASN A 85 -9.06 -22.49 8.36
N ILE A 86 -7.87 -21.96 8.25
CA ILE A 86 -7.56 -20.53 8.36
C ILE A 86 -7.51 -19.94 6.96
N PRO A 87 -8.50 -19.12 6.53
CA PRO A 87 -8.45 -18.45 5.25
C PRO A 87 -7.44 -17.31 5.27
N LEU A 88 -6.79 -17.03 4.12
CA LEU A 88 -5.82 -15.97 3.95
C LEU A 88 -6.24 -15.02 2.84
N ILE A 89 -6.30 -13.71 3.15
CA ILE A 89 -6.40 -12.66 2.13
C ILE A 89 -5.02 -12.03 1.94
N ALA A 90 -4.54 -12.01 0.69
CA ALA A 90 -3.37 -11.22 0.33
C ALA A 90 -3.78 -9.76 0.10
N LEU A 91 -3.07 -8.85 0.75
CA LEU A 91 -3.30 -7.42 0.71
C LEU A 91 -2.33 -6.73 -0.25
N LYS A 92 -2.68 -5.53 -0.72
CA LYS A 92 -1.80 -4.70 -1.54
C LYS A 92 -1.18 -5.50 -2.71
N ASN A 93 0.14 -5.36 -2.90
CA ASN A 93 0.86 -6.00 -4.01
C ASN A 93 0.77 -7.52 -4.00
N ALA A 94 0.79 -8.15 -2.83
CA ALA A 94 0.70 -9.60 -2.69
C ALA A 94 -0.60 -10.17 -3.29
N GLY A 95 -1.71 -9.41 -3.19
CA GLY A 95 -3.00 -9.78 -3.76
C GLY A 95 -3.17 -9.31 -5.20
N ILE A 96 -2.90 -8.01 -5.46
CA ILE A 96 -3.24 -7.40 -6.75
C ILE A 96 -2.33 -7.87 -7.90
N ALA A 97 -1.10 -8.30 -7.62
CA ALA A 97 -0.18 -8.78 -8.65
C ALA A 97 -0.76 -9.94 -9.46
N ARG A 98 -1.35 -10.93 -8.80
CA ARG A 98 -2.01 -12.08 -9.48
C ARG A 98 -3.51 -11.91 -9.64
N GLY A 99 -4.16 -11.16 -8.79
CA GLY A 99 -5.61 -10.98 -8.83
C GLY A 99 -6.09 -9.88 -9.77
N ILE A 100 -5.23 -8.94 -10.15
CA ILE A 100 -5.61 -7.72 -10.89
C ILE A 100 -4.72 -7.46 -12.12
N TYR A 101 -3.40 -7.59 -11.99
CA TYR A 101 -2.50 -7.31 -13.10
C TYR A 101 -2.57 -8.43 -14.16
N PRO A 102 -2.68 -8.08 -15.46
CA PRO A 102 -2.62 -9.08 -16.54
C PRO A 102 -1.29 -9.85 -16.55
N HIS A 103 -0.23 -9.19 -16.15
CA HIS A 103 1.13 -9.72 -16.04
C HIS A 103 1.65 -9.43 -14.63
N PRO A 104 1.76 -10.43 -13.75
CA PRO A 104 2.19 -10.24 -12.36
C PRO A 104 3.52 -9.52 -12.22
N GLU A 105 4.45 -9.70 -13.15
CA GLU A 105 5.74 -9.02 -13.17
C GLU A 105 5.63 -7.50 -13.34
N GLU A 106 4.52 -6.98 -13.80
CA GLU A 106 4.24 -5.54 -13.85
C GLU A 106 3.93 -4.94 -12.47
N CYS A 107 3.74 -5.78 -11.45
CA CYS A 107 3.51 -5.38 -10.06
C CYS A 107 4.62 -5.92 -9.15
N PRO A 108 5.83 -5.34 -9.18
CA PRO A 108 6.89 -5.77 -8.30
C PRO A 108 6.51 -5.61 -6.84
N MET A 109 6.90 -6.59 -6.00
CA MET A 109 6.65 -6.56 -4.57
C MET A 109 7.89 -6.97 -3.78
N GLY A 110 8.16 -6.25 -2.69
CA GLY A 110 9.28 -6.53 -1.77
C GLY A 110 8.87 -7.34 -0.55
N ASP A 111 7.60 -7.30 -0.20
CA ASP A 111 7.04 -7.89 1.01
C ASP A 111 5.63 -8.44 0.76
N PHE A 112 5.18 -9.28 1.69
CA PHE A 112 3.81 -9.73 1.76
C PHE A 112 3.08 -9.04 2.89
N ASP A 113 1.93 -8.46 2.57
CA ASP A 113 0.92 -8.10 3.57
C ASP A 113 -0.20 -9.15 3.46
N VAL A 114 -0.47 -9.87 4.54
CA VAL A 114 -1.51 -10.89 4.57
C VAL A 114 -2.43 -10.70 5.75
N LEU A 115 -3.71 -10.96 5.54
CA LEU A 115 -4.75 -10.81 6.54
C LEU A 115 -5.29 -12.18 6.94
N VAL A 116 -5.43 -12.38 8.24
CA VAL A 116 -6.19 -13.47 8.86
C VAL A 116 -7.24 -12.91 9.81
N LYS A 117 -8.19 -13.71 10.24
CA LYS A 117 -9.12 -13.30 11.30
C LYS A 117 -8.36 -13.14 12.62
N LYS A 118 -8.86 -12.24 13.48
CA LYS A 118 -8.23 -12.02 14.78
C LYS A 118 -8.23 -13.27 15.64
N SER A 119 -9.30 -14.09 15.57
CA SER A 119 -9.40 -15.38 16.26
C SER A 119 -8.31 -16.37 15.88
N ASP A 120 -7.82 -16.27 14.63
CA ASP A 120 -6.90 -17.23 14.06
C ASP A 120 -5.43 -16.75 14.13
N PHE A 121 -5.21 -15.51 14.62
CA PHE A 121 -3.90 -14.83 14.54
C PHE A 121 -2.78 -15.59 15.26
N GLU A 122 -3.03 -16.10 16.48
CA GLU A 122 -2.01 -16.85 17.23
C GLU A 122 -1.66 -18.17 16.53
N ARG A 123 -2.69 -18.89 16.02
CA ARG A 123 -2.45 -20.12 15.28
C ARG A 123 -1.76 -19.87 13.95
N ALA A 124 -2.14 -18.80 13.26
CA ALA A 124 -1.46 -18.37 12.04
C ALA A 124 0.00 -17.99 12.28
N HIS A 125 0.31 -17.33 13.41
CA HIS A 125 1.71 -17.07 13.81
C HIS A 125 2.52 -18.37 13.91
N GLU A 126 2.00 -19.39 14.62
CA GLU A 126 2.70 -20.68 14.74
C GLU A 126 2.97 -21.32 13.38
N ILE A 127 1.98 -21.28 12.46
CA ILE A 127 2.12 -21.82 11.11
C ILE A 127 3.16 -21.02 10.31
N VAL A 128 3.17 -19.68 10.40
CA VAL A 128 4.18 -18.84 9.76
C VAL A 128 5.58 -19.23 10.22
N MET A 129 5.79 -19.44 11.53
CA MET A 129 7.07 -19.90 12.07
C MET A 129 7.44 -21.30 11.55
N GLN A 130 6.48 -22.23 11.46
CA GLN A 130 6.69 -23.58 10.91
C GLN A 130 7.05 -23.56 9.43
N GLN A 131 6.61 -22.55 8.68
CA GLN A 131 6.99 -22.33 7.28
C GLN A 131 8.39 -21.72 7.13
N GLY A 132 9.15 -21.60 8.20
CA GLY A 132 10.55 -21.13 8.20
C GLY A 132 10.68 -19.61 8.14
N PHE A 133 9.67 -18.88 8.56
CA PHE A 133 9.79 -17.46 8.85
C PHE A 133 10.30 -17.27 10.29
N GLU A 134 11.00 -16.16 10.50
CA GLU A 134 11.45 -15.72 11.81
C GLU A 134 10.81 -14.38 12.14
N LEU A 135 10.55 -14.11 13.42
CA LEU A 135 10.15 -12.76 13.84
C LEU A 135 11.22 -11.76 13.42
N GLY A 136 10.81 -10.69 12.79
CA GLY A 136 11.70 -9.64 12.34
C GLY A 136 10.97 -8.30 12.37
N PHE A 137 11.67 -7.25 12.76
CA PHE A 137 11.07 -5.92 12.86
C PHE A 137 11.92 -4.93 12.08
N ARG A 138 11.32 -4.27 11.09
CA ARG A 138 11.95 -3.19 10.33
C ARG A 138 12.18 -1.95 11.19
N ALA A 139 11.36 -1.77 12.22
CA ALA A 139 11.50 -0.67 13.18
C ALA A 139 12.35 -1.13 14.37
N ALA A 140 13.53 -0.55 14.53
CA ALA A 140 14.57 -0.89 15.51
C ALA A 140 14.18 -0.75 17.01
N GLU A 141 12.92 -0.53 17.35
CA GLU A 141 12.44 -0.26 18.72
C GLU A 141 11.49 -1.33 19.27
N THR A 142 11.24 -2.41 18.52
CA THR A 142 10.33 -3.49 18.96
C THR A 142 11.16 -4.62 19.58
N ILE A 143 10.82 -5.02 20.79
CA ILE A 143 11.46 -6.12 21.51
C ILE A 143 10.85 -7.43 21.00
N GLU A 144 11.68 -8.39 20.56
CA GLU A 144 11.24 -9.65 19.94
C GLU A 144 10.28 -10.47 20.82
N GLU A 145 10.49 -10.49 22.14
CA GLU A 145 9.67 -11.22 23.11
C GLU A 145 8.21 -10.70 23.19
N GLU A 146 7.99 -9.44 22.79
CA GLU A 146 6.67 -8.81 22.80
C GLU A 146 5.99 -8.84 21.41
N GLY A 147 6.67 -9.33 20.37
CA GLY A 147 6.25 -9.19 18.98
C GLY A 147 4.85 -9.73 18.68
N VAL A 148 4.52 -10.92 19.16
CA VAL A 148 3.19 -11.52 18.93
C VAL A 148 2.13 -10.82 19.78
N GLN A 149 2.43 -10.55 21.05
CA GLN A 149 1.50 -9.83 21.96
C GLN A 149 1.30 -8.37 21.48
N ALA A 150 2.38 -7.73 21.02
CA ALA A 150 2.28 -6.42 20.38
C ALA A 150 1.42 -6.49 19.12
N GLY A 151 1.55 -7.54 18.30
CA GLY A 151 0.74 -7.79 17.12
C GLY A 151 -0.75 -7.97 17.43
N LEU A 152 -1.08 -8.71 18.50
CA LEU A 152 -2.46 -8.85 18.97
C LEU A 152 -3.11 -7.53 19.40
N ILE A 153 -2.30 -6.57 19.83
CA ILE A 153 -2.74 -5.23 20.25
C ILE A 153 -2.74 -4.25 19.07
N SER A 154 -1.64 -4.25 18.27
CA SER A 154 -1.43 -3.26 17.20
C SER A 154 -2.14 -3.61 15.90
N GLY A 155 -2.43 -4.88 15.64
CA GLY A 155 -3.12 -5.34 14.45
C GLY A 155 -2.29 -6.17 13.48
N GLY A 156 -1.00 -6.40 13.77
CA GLY A 156 -0.13 -7.22 12.94
C GLY A 156 1.28 -7.34 13.49
N THR A 157 2.03 -8.28 12.94
CA THR A 157 3.42 -8.59 13.31
C THR A 157 4.24 -8.84 12.05
N GLU A 158 5.51 -8.43 12.07
CA GLU A 158 6.44 -8.59 10.96
C GLU A 158 7.32 -9.82 11.12
N TYR A 159 7.59 -10.48 9.99
CA TYR A 159 8.47 -11.64 9.89
C TYR A 159 9.42 -11.46 8.71
N LYS A 160 10.50 -12.21 8.73
CA LYS A 160 11.45 -12.34 7.63
C LYS A 160 11.72 -13.81 7.32
N LYS A 161 12.04 -14.11 6.07
CA LYS A 161 12.51 -15.41 5.62
C LYS A 161 13.62 -15.20 4.61
N ASP A 162 14.75 -15.86 4.82
CA ASP A 162 15.85 -15.83 3.87
C ASP A 162 15.47 -16.67 2.63
N LEU A 163 15.58 -16.06 1.45
CA LEU A 163 15.55 -16.72 0.15
C LEU A 163 16.99 -16.83 -0.38
N ALA A 164 17.20 -17.56 -1.47
CA ALA A 164 18.56 -17.80 -1.99
C ALA A 164 19.34 -16.49 -2.23
N ASP A 165 18.71 -15.45 -2.73
CA ASP A 165 19.36 -14.20 -3.14
C ASP A 165 18.75 -12.94 -2.49
N ASP A 166 17.79 -13.11 -1.55
CA ASP A 166 17.02 -11.98 -1.01
C ASP A 166 16.41 -12.32 0.36
N ILE A 167 15.90 -11.32 1.04
CA ILE A 167 15.11 -11.47 2.28
C ILE A 167 13.67 -11.13 1.96
N LEU A 168 12.77 -12.09 2.19
CA LEU A 168 11.34 -11.89 2.08
C LEU A 168 10.77 -11.42 3.41
N TRP A 169 10.09 -10.29 3.39
CA TRP A 169 9.34 -9.78 4.52
C TRP A 169 7.88 -10.17 4.41
N LEU A 170 7.28 -10.51 5.56
CA LEU A 170 5.86 -10.83 5.71
C LEU A 170 5.29 -9.99 6.85
N GLU A 171 4.20 -9.27 6.61
CA GLU A 171 3.37 -8.65 7.65
C GLU A 171 2.08 -9.46 7.80
N LEU A 172 1.99 -10.28 8.87
CA LEU A 172 0.77 -10.98 9.23
C LEU A 172 -0.13 -10.03 10.01
N GLN A 173 -1.31 -9.73 9.46
CA GLN A 173 -2.23 -8.74 9.99
C GLN A 173 -3.58 -9.37 10.35
N TRP A 174 -4.27 -8.82 11.35
CA TRP A 174 -5.69 -9.03 11.58
C TRP A 174 -6.48 -7.72 11.51
N ARG A 175 -5.79 -6.56 11.37
CA ARG A 175 -6.38 -5.27 11.05
C ARG A 175 -6.06 -4.92 9.60
N PRO A 176 -7.09 -4.92 8.73
CA PRO A 176 -6.85 -4.85 7.27
C PRO A 176 -6.36 -3.49 6.79
N VAL A 177 -6.64 -2.44 7.54
CA VAL A 177 -6.31 -1.06 7.16
C VAL A 177 -5.79 -0.30 8.37
N ALA A 178 -4.58 -0.64 8.82
CA ALA A 178 -3.90 0.15 9.83
C ALA A 178 -3.43 1.48 9.23
N GLY A 179 -4.20 2.54 9.42
CA GLY A 179 -3.89 3.87 8.87
C GLY A 179 -3.96 4.95 9.95
N ARG A 180 -3.12 5.97 9.79
CA ARG A 180 -3.09 7.12 10.71
C ARG A 180 -4.41 7.91 10.73
N TRP A 181 -5.16 7.83 9.65
CA TRP A 181 -6.38 8.61 9.42
C TRP A 181 -7.63 7.88 9.87
N ILE A 182 -7.53 6.58 10.17
CA ILE A 182 -8.66 5.74 10.52
C ILE A 182 -8.72 5.58 12.03
N ALA A 183 -9.84 5.92 12.62
CA ALA A 183 -10.08 5.67 14.02
C ALA A 183 -10.47 4.18 14.22
N PRO A 184 -10.00 3.53 15.31
CA PRO A 184 -10.27 2.10 15.53
C PRO A 184 -11.77 1.73 15.50
N GLU A 185 -12.64 2.65 15.87
CA GLU A 185 -14.09 2.45 15.88
C GLU A 185 -14.76 2.45 14.50
N VAL A 186 -14.03 2.82 13.44
CA VAL A 186 -14.52 2.86 12.05
C VAL A 186 -13.66 2.05 11.08
N GLU A 187 -12.72 1.27 11.62
CA GLU A 187 -11.95 0.33 10.80
C GLU A 187 -12.82 -0.82 10.32
N PRO A 188 -12.60 -1.33 9.09
CA PRO A 188 -13.23 -2.56 8.64
C PRO A 188 -12.87 -3.73 9.57
N ILE A 189 -13.83 -4.59 9.82
CA ILE A 189 -13.61 -5.84 10.56
C ILE A 189 -13.09 -6.89 9.57
N ALA A 190 -12.05 -7.65 9.95
CA ALA A 190 -11.48 -8.67 9.07
C ALA A 190 -12.53 -9.70 8.65
N ASP A 191 -13.40 -10.14 9.58
CA ASP A 191 -14.46 -11.11 9.30
C ASP A 191 -15.37 -10.68 8.13
N ASP A 192 -15.82 -9.42 8.13
CA ASP A 192 -16.66 -8.88 7.05
C ASP A 192 -15.93 -8.89 5.69
N LEU A 193 -14.61 -8.65 5.70
CA LEU A 193 -13.81 -8.72 4.48
C LEU A 193 -13.64 -10.15 3.99
N PHE A 194 -13.57 -11.13 4.87
CA PHE A 194 -13.53 -12.54 4.48
C PHE A 194 -14.84 -12.99 3.83
N GLU A 195 -15.99 -12.52 4.31
CA GLU A 195 -17.31 -12.86 3.74
C GLU A 195 -17.43 -12.38 2.28
N THR A 196 -16.90 -11.21 1.96
CA THR A 196 -16.99 -10.61 0.63
C THR A 196 -15.75 -10.89 -0.25
N SER A 197 -14.71 -11.52 0.30
CA SER A 197 -13.46 -11.79 -0.43
C SER A 197 -13.66 -12.73 -1.60
N ILE A 198 -12.86 -12.56 -2.64
CA ILE A 198 -12.89 -13.37 -3.86
C ILE A 198 -11.65 -14.27 -3.95
N PRO A 199 -11.75 -15.49 -4.48
CA PRO A 199 -10.58 -16.35 -4.67
C PRO A 199 -9.69 -15.80 -5.79
N ILE A 200 -8.37 -15.99 -5.65
CA ILE A 200 -7.44 -15.85 -6.77
C ILE A 200 -7.34 -17.22 -7.42
N GLU A 201 -7.68 -17.28 -8.71
CA GLU A 201 -7.76 -18.54 -9.46
C GLU A 201 -6.46 -19.35 -9.39
N GLY A 202 -6.59 -20.66 -9.20
CA GLY A 202 -5.46 -21.60 -9.12
C GLY A 202 -4.66 -21.54 -7.82
N THR A 203 -5.15 -20.82 -6.79
CA THR A 203 -4.46 -20.67 -5.49
C THR A 203 -5.43 -20.82 -4.32
N ASP A 204 -4.90 -21.00 -3.11
CA ASP A 204 -5.66 -20.92 -1.85
C ASP A 204 -5.69 -19.50 -1.26
N VAL A 205 -5.13 -18.53 -1.98
CA VAL A 205 -5.08 -17.12 -1.61
C VAL A 205 -6.38 -16.43 -2.04
N ARG A 206 -6.85 -15.51 -1.21
CA ARG A 206 -8.03 -14.68 -1.49
C ARG A 206 -7.62 -13.22 -1.67
N LEU A 207 -8.44 -12.48 -2.39
CA LEU A 207 -8.35 -11.04 -2.58
C LEU A 207 -9.56 -10.37 -1.93
N MET A 208 -9.42 -9.16 -1.41
CA MET A 208 -10.57 -8.37 -0.98
C MET A 208 -11.54 -8.11 -2.14
N ASP A 209 -12.80 -7.89 -1.82
CA ASP A 209 -13.78 -7.41 -2.82
C ASP A 209 -13.28 -6.12 -3.51
N PRO A 210 -13.74 -5.84 -4.74
CA PRO A 210 -13.21 -4.72 -5.53
C PRO A 210 -13.26 -3.36 -4.82
N VAL A 211 -14.32 -3.10 -4.06
CA VAL A 211 -14.51 -1.84 -3.33
C VAL A 211 -13.49 -1.71 -2.19
N SER A 212 -13.36 -2.75 -1.37
CA SER A 212 -12.40 -2.78 -0.27
C SER A 212 -10.96 -2.75 -0.75
N ASN A 213 -10.66 -3.45 -1.85
CA ASN A 213 -9.33 -3.49 -2.45
C ASN A 213 -8.92 -2.11 -2.98
N LEU A 214 -9.79 -1.44 -3.75
CA LEU A 214 -9.53 -0.08 -4.22
C LEU A 214 -9.33 0.89 -3.06
N LEU A 215 -10.17 0.80 -2.01
CA LEU A 215 -10.05 1.66 -0.83
C LEU A 215 -8.72 1.45 -0.11
N GLN A 216 -8.29 0.20 0.07
CA GLN A 216 -6.99 -0.11 0.68
C GLN A 216 -5.82 0.48 -0.12
N VAL A 217 -5.83 0.32 -1.44
CA VAL A 217 -4.77 0.83 -2.31
C VAL A 217 -4.77 2.36 -2.32
N CYS A 218 -5.93 3.01 -2.30
CA CYS A 218 -6.04 4.46 -2.14
C CYS A 218 -5.39 4.94 -0.82
N LEU A 219 -5.67 4.25 0.28
CA LEU A 219 -5.08 4.59 1.58
C LEU A 219 -3.57 4.31 1.62
N HIS A 220 -3.11 3.25 0.94
CA HIS A 220 -1.69 2.98 0.77
C HIS A 220 -0.98 4.09 0.00
N THR A 221 -1.58 4.57 -1.09
CA THR A 221 -1.08 5.72 -1.86
C THR A 221 -1.00 6.99 -1.00
N ALA A 222 -2.02 7.26 -0.19
CA ALA A 222 -2.02 8.36 0.76
C ALA A 222 -0.93 8.22 1.85
N LYS A 223 -0.67 7.01 2.36
CA LYS A 223 0.42 6.72 3.30
C LYS A 223 1.77 7.15 2.73
N HIS A 224 1.97 6.99 1.44
CA HIS A 224 3.14 7.46 0.71
C HIS A 224 3.04 8.91 0.22
N SER A 225 2.07 9.68 0.73
CA SER A 225 1.86 11.11 0.41
C SER A 225 1.72 11.38 -1.09
N TYR A 226 1.28 10.39 -1.87
CA TYR A 226 1.06 10.39 -3.32
C TYR A 226 2.32 10.56 -4.19
N VAL A 227 3.42 11.02 -3.64
CA VAL A 227 4.63 11.41 -4.39
C VAL A 227 5.92 10.73 -3.90
N ARG A 228 5.88 10.02 -2.78
CA ARG A 228 7.03 9.28 -2.24
C ARG A 228 7.09 7.88 -2.85
N ALA A 229 8.26 7.26 -2.79
CA ALA A 229 8.42 5.88 -3.24
C ALA A 229 7.34 4.97 -2.63
N PRO A 230 6.82 4.02 -3.41
CA PRO A 230 7.17 3.65 -4.78
C PRO A 230 6.56 4.53 -5.90
N GLY A 231 6.08 5.72 -5.58
CA GLY A 231 5.74 6.77 -6.54
C GLY A 231 4.67 6.39 -7.58
N LEU A 232 5.04 6.35 -8.86
CA LEU A 232 4.12 6.10 -9.98
C LEU A 232 3.42 4.74 -9.88
N ARG A 233 4.09 3.71 -9.34
CA ARG A 233 3.49 2.38 -9.22
C ARG A 233 2.21 2.40 -8.39
N LEU A 234 2.17 3.16 -7.29
CA LEU A 234 0.95 3.27 -6.47
C LEU A 234 -0.25 3.83 -7.23
N HIS A 235 -0.02 4.80 -8.11
CA HIS A 235 -1.08 5.32 -8.98
C HIS A 235 -1.47 4.32 -10.06
N THR A 236 -0.51 3.51 -10.53
CA THR A 236 -0.77 2.41 -11.46
C THR A 236 -1.62 1.32 -10.80
N ASP A 237 -1.39 1.00 -9.54
CA ASP A 237 -2.20 0.04 -8.79
C ASP A 237 -3.68 0.47 -8.74
N VAL A 238 -3.94 1.75 -8.47
CA VAL A 238 -5.31 2.33 -8.52
C VAL A 238 -5.90 2.20 -9.94
N ASP A 239 -5.14 2.58 -10.97
CA ASP A 239 -5.57 2.47 -12.38
C ASP A 239 -5.93 1.04 -12.76
N ARG A 240 -5.10 0.06 -12.38
CA ARG A 240 -5.33 -1.35 -12.69
C ARG A 240 -6.60 -1.90 -12.04
N ILE A 241 -6.82 -1.58 -10.76
CA ILE A 241 -8.05 -2.02 -10.08
C ILE A 241 -9.29 -1.41 -10.72
N VAL A 242 -9.31 -0.10 -10.97
CA VAL A 242 -10.47 0.56 -11.60
C VAL A 242 -10.78 -0.03 -12.97
N ARG A 243 -9.75 -0.33 -13.78
CA ARG A 243 -9.94 -0.92 -15.12
C ARG A 243 -10.32 -2.40 -15.08
N ALA A 244 -9.83 -3.14 -14.09
CA ALA A 244 -10.21 -4.55 -13.91
C ALA A 244 -11.69 -4.69 -13.54
N TYR A 245 -12.26 -3.68 -12.89
CA TYR A 245 -13.65 -3.68 -12.45
C TYR A 245 -14.45 -2.51 -13.05
N PRO A 246 -14.79 -2.53 -14.35
CA PRO A 246 -15.50 -1.43 -15.01
C PRO A 246 -16.92 -1.19 -14.46
N LYS A 247 -17.48 -2.15 -13.72
CA LYS A 247 -18.77 -2.07 -13.01
C LYS A 247 -18.59 -1.97 -11.50
N LEU A 248 -17.49 -1.34 -11.04
CA LEU A 248 -17.25 -1.14 -9.61
C LEU A 248 -18.42 -0.37 -8.99
N ASP A 249 -18.87 -0.82 -7.83
CA ASP A 249 -19.94 -0.15 -7.06
C ASP A 249 -19.37 1.10 -6.41
N TRP A 250 -19.48 2.22 -7.13
CA TRP A 250 -18.98 3.51 -6.68
C TRP A 250 -19.79 4.10 -5.52
N ASP A 251 -21.08 3.77 -5.40
CA ASP A 251 -21.90 4.22 -4.28
C ASP A 251 -21.42 3.53 -2.99
N ALA A 252 -21.25 2.21 -3.02
CA ALA A 252 -20.67 1.48 -1.90
C ALA A 252 -19.25 1.96 -1.56
N PHE A 253 -18.43 2.31 -2.56
CA PHE A 253 -17.10 2.87 -2.35
C PHE A 253 -17.14 4.21 -1.61
N ILE A 254 -18.00 5.14 -2.06
CA ILE A 254 -18.18 6.45 -1.43
C ILE A 254 -18.68 6.28 0.02
N ASP A 255 -19.66 5.41 0.22
CA ASP A 255 -20.24 5.18 1.55
C ASP A 255 -19.20 4.58 2.52
N ARG A 256 -18.39 3.61 2.08
CA ARG A 256 -17.27 3.09 2.89
C ARG A 256 -16.23 4.17 3.20
N ALA A 257 -15.83 4.99 2.21
CA ALA A 257 -14.87 6.07 2.43
C ALA A 257 -15.39 7.11 3.46
N ARG A 258 -16.69 7.41 3.41
CA ARG A 258 -17.36 8.30 4.38
C ARG A 258 -17.46 7.66 5.77
N ALA A 259 -17.88 6.40 5.84
CA ALA A 259 -17.97 5.65 7.11
C ALA A 259 -16.61 5.58 7.81
N MET A 260 -15.55 5.34 7.06
CA MET A 260 -14.16 5.30 7.56
C MET A 260 -13.57 6.70 7.79
N ARG A 261 -14.25 7.78 7.36
CA ARG A 261 -13.79 9.17 7.48
C ARG A 261 -12.43 9.41 6.82
N VAL A 262 -12.28 8.92 5.58
CA VAL A 262 -11.05 8.99 4.78
C VAL A 262 -11.28 9.62 3.41
N THR A 263 -12.35 10.39 3.25
CA THR A 263 -12.74 10.95 1.95
C THR A 263 -11.66 11.83 1.34
N VAL A 264 -10.98 12.66 2.15
CA VAL A 264 -9.89 13.52 1.70
C VAL A 264 -8.71 12.71 1.16
N SER A 265 -8.27 11.71 1.93
CA SER A 265 -7.15 10.85 1.51
C SER A 265 -7.47 10.08 0.23
N VAL A 266 -8.70 9.57 0.11
CA VAL A 266 -9.17 8.81 -1.04
C VAL A 266 -9.32 9.71 -2.27
N TYR A 267 -9.83 10.93 -2.11
CA TYR A 267 -9.98 11.89 -3.21
C TYR A 267 -8.67 12.09 -4.00
N PHE A 268 -7.56 12.36 -3.31
CA PHE A 268 -6.27 12.56 -3.99
C PHE A 268 -5.70 11.28 -4.60
N SER A 269 -6.00 10.12 -4.01
CA SER A 269 -5.62 8.82 -4.57
C SER A 269 -6.37 8.49 -5.86
N LEU A 270 -7.54 9.10 -6.09
CA LEU A 270 -8.33 8.92 -7.30
C LEU A 270 -8.06 10.01 -8.35
N VAL A 271 -7.98 11.28 -7.94
CA VAL A 271 -7.83 12.39 -8.90
C VAL A 271 -6.46 12.37 -9.59
N ILE A 272 -5.39 11.98 -8.89
CA ILE A 272 -4.05 11.96 -9.48
C ILE A 272 -3.95 10.93 -10.62
N PRO A 273 -4.32 9.64 -10.45
CA PRO A 273 -4.31 8.71 -11.58
C PRO A 273 -5.36 9.05 -12.65
N ALA A 274 -6.49 9.67 -12.32
CA ALA A 274 -7.43 10.16 -13.34
C ALA A 274 -6.77 11.18 -14.27
N GLU A 275 -6.07 12.16 -13.70
CA GLU A 275 -5.35 13.22 -14.45
C GLU A 275 -4.10 12.67 -15.17
N LEU A 276 -3.33 11.83 -14.50
CA LEU A 276 -2.02 11.39 -14.99
C LEU A 276 -2.09 10.20 -15.94
N LEU A 277 -2.95 9.23 -15.65
CA LEU A 277 -3.05 7.94 -16.36
C LEU A 277 -4.35 7.81 -17.17
N GLY A 278 -5.24 8.81 -17.13
CA GLY A 278 -6.55 8.71 -17.73
C GLY A 278 -7.39 7.58 -17.13
N THR A 279 -7.25 7.32 -15.83
CA THR A 279 -8.03 6.31 -15.11
C THR A 279 -9.52 6.67 -15.21
N PRO A 280 -10.42 5.75 -15.62
CA PRO A 280 -11.82 6.06 -15.88
C PRO A 280 -12.65 6.16 -14.59
N ILE A 281 -12.38 7.19 -13.80
CA ILE A 281 -13.10 7.47 -12.55
C ILE A 281 -14.27 8.41 -12.89
N PRO A 282 -15.53 8.07 -12.53
CA PRO A 282 -16.65 8.94 -12.78
C PRO A 282 -16.49 10.30 -12.10
N GLU A 283 -16.76 11.39 -12.83
CA GLU A 283 -16.65 12.76 -12.29
C GLU A 283 -17.57 12.98 -11.08
N SER A 284 -18.73 12.30 -11.05
CA SER A 284 -19.65 12.30 -9.91
C SER A 284 -19.01 11.79 -8.63
N VAL A 285 -18.16 10.75 -8.72
CA VAL A 285 -17.41 10.18 -7.58
C VAL A 285 -16.43 11.22 -7.04
N LEU A 286 -15.65 11.84 -7.93
CA LEU A 286 -14.72 12.89 -7.54
C LEU A 286 -15.42 14.05 -6.86
N ARG A 287 -16.56 14.50 -7.40
CA ARG A 287 -17.38 15.56 -6.77
C ARG A 287 -17.92 15.18 -5.39
N CYS A 288 -18.35 13.91 -5.22
CA CYS A 288 -18.87 13.42 -3.94
C CYS A 288 -17.82 13.32 -2.82
N LEU A 289 -16.56 13.13 -3.19
CA LEU A 289 -15.42 12.99 -2.26
C LEU A 289 -14.61 14.28 -2.12
N GLU A 290 -14.92 15.33 -2.89
CA GLU A 290 -14.15 16.55 -2.97
C GLU A 290 -14.04 17.25 -1.60
N PRO A 291 -12.83 17.51 -1.10
CA PRO A 291 -12.65 18.21 0.16
C PRO A 291 -12.97 19.71 0.03
N PRO A 292 -13.17 20.42 1.16
CA PRO A 292 -13.33 21.87 1.17
C PRO A 292 -12.22 22.57 0.40
N LYS A 293 -12.56 23.64 -0.34
CA LYS A 293 -11.65 24.32 -1.26
C LYS A 293 -10.30 24.69 -0.64
N CYS A 294 -10.28 25.23 0.58
CA CYS A 294 -9.03 25.61 1.25
C CYS A 294 -8.11 24.41 1.50
N GLN A 295 -8.70 23.28 1.91
CA GLN A 295 -7.99 22.02 2.15
C GLN A 295 -7.48 21.42 0.84
N LYS A 296 -8.33 21.39 -0.18
CA LYS A 296 -7.98 20.94 -1.53
C LYS A 296 -6.80 21.73 -2.09
N ASP A 297 -6.90 23.06 -2.10
CA ASP A 297 -5.87 23.96 -2.64
C ASP A 297 -4.53 23.81 -1.90
N PHE A 298 -4.55 23.65 -0.57
CA PHE A 298 -3.35 23.43 0.23
C PHE A 298 -2.67 22.10 -0.15
N LEU A 299 -3.45 21.02 -0.22
CA LEU A 299 -2.92 19.70 -0.53
C LEU A 299 -2.39 19.63 -1.98
N PHE A 300 -3.13 20.16 -2.96
CA PHE A 300 -2.64 20.24 -4.35
C PHE A 300 -1.33 21.02 -4.46
N LYS A 301 -1.24 22.20 -3.83
CA LYS A 301 -0.01 22.99 -3.82
C LYS A 301 1.16 22.24 -3.17
N SER A 302 0.87 21.50 -2.11
CA SER A 302 1.88 20.70 -1.40
C SER A 302 2.39 19.53 -2.25
N ILE A 303 1.47 18.80 -2.89
CA ILE A 303 1.78 17.68 -3.79
C ILE A 303 2.55 18.19 -5.02
N ALA A 304 2.08 19.26 -5.66
CA ALA A 304 2.74 19.86 -6.82
C ALA A 304 4.16 20.36 -6.48
N LYS A 305 4.33 20.97 -5.31
CA LYS A 305 5.64 21.44 -4.85
C LYS A 305 6.60 20.30 -4.53
N ALA A 306 6.11 19.23 -3.90
CA ALA A 306 6.90 18.03 -3.65
C ALA A 306 7.25 17.32 -4.96
N GLY A 307 6.31 17.34 -5.92
CA GLY A 307 6.47 16.86 -7.29
C GLY A 307 6.67 15.35 -7.37
N LEU A 308 5.82 14.65 -8.11
CA LEU A 308 5.93 13.19 -8.27
C LEU A 308 7.28 12.83 -8.92
N PHE A 309 7.74 13.61 -9.88
CA PHE A 309 8.95 13.40 -10.67
C PHE A 309 10.21 14.04 -10.07
N HIS A 310 10.15 14.66 -8.91
CA HIS A 310 11.32 15.19 -8.22
C HIS A 310 12.06 14.06 -7.47
N PRO A 311 13.38 14.21 -7.20
CA PRO A 311 14.14 13.26 -6.41
C PRO A 311 13.48 12.98 -5.04
N LEU A 312 13.53 11.72 -4.58
CA LEU A 312 12.84 11.25 -3.38
C LEU A 312 13.24 12.01 -2.10
N GLU A 313 14.50 12.35 -1.96
CA GLU A 313 15.11 13.04 -0.81
C GLU A 313 14.60 14.46 -0.56
N HIS A 314 13.99 15.09 -1.56
CA HIS A 314 13.56 16.50 -1.51
C HIS A 314 12.04 16.68 -1.41
N LYS A 315 11.26 15.60 -1.17
CA LYS A 315 9.79 15.67 -1.20
C LYS A 315 9.21 16.61 -0.14
N PHE A 316 9.48 16.34 1.14
CA PHE A 316 8.94 17.13 2.24
C PHE A 316 9.98 17.37 3.34
N SER A 317 10.12 18.61 3.80
CA SER A 317 10.69 18.86 5.12
C SER A 317 9.71 18.40 6.20
N ARG A 318 10.22 18.05 7.39
CA ARG A 318 9.39 17.51 8.48
C ARG A 318 8.19 18.38 8.87
N PRO A 319 8.32 19.70 9.09
CA PRO A 319 7.17 20.55 9.42
C PRO A 319 6.11 20.54 8.29
N LYS A 320 6.57 20.57 7.03
CA LYS A 320 5.67 20.52 5.88
C LYS A 320 4.94 19.18 5.79
N TYR A 321 5.64 18.08 6.08
CA TYR A 321 5.03 16.76 6.11
C TYR A 321 3.97 16.65 7.20
N LEU A 322 4.24 17.17 8.39
CA LEU A 322 3.26 17.17 9.50
C LEU A 322 2.01 18.00 9.15
N ALA A 323 2.20 19.18 8.57
CA ALA A 323 1.09 20.03 8.12
C ALA A 323 0.29 19.31 6.98
N PHE A 324 0.99 18.73 6.02
CA PHE A 324 0.38 17.95 4.94
C PHE A 324 -0.42 16.75 5.49
N ALA A 325 0.18 15.96 6.38
CA ALA A 325 -0.46 14.80 6.98
C ALA A 325 -1.69 15.17 7.83
N ALA A 326 -1.64 16.31 8.54
CA ALA A 326 -2.77 16.82 9.30
C ALA A 326 -3.95 17.21 8.40
N MET A 327 -3.66 17.74 7.21
CA MET A 327 -4.68 18.13 6.23
C MET A 327 -5.27 16.94 5.46
N LEU A 328 -4.78 15.72 5.64
CA LEU A 328 -5.39 14.51 5.06
C LEU A 328 -6.56 13.96 5.89
N PHE A 329 -6.77 14.47 7.09
CA PHE A 329 -7.93 14.08 7.91
C PHE A 329 -9.20 14.78 7.43
N ASP A 330 -10.33 14.08 7.43
CA ASP A 330 -11.65 14.63 7.09
C ASP A 330 -12.13 15.69 8.09
N SER A 331 -11.53 15.75 9.28
CA SER A 331 -11.85 16.78 10.27
C SER A 331 -10.70 17.07 11.23
N PRO A 332 -10.58 18.30 11.74
CA PRO A 332 -9.61 18.64 12.77
C PRO A 332 -9.73 17.79 14.05
N LYS A 333 -10.97 17.39 14.39
CA LYS A 333 -11.24 16.51 15.53
C LYS A 333 -10.63 15.12 15.33
N ALA A 334 -10.71 14.56 14.11
CA ALA A 334 -10.08 13.28 13.78
C ALA A 334 -8.54 13.38 13.87
N CYS A 335 -7.96 14.45 13.33
CA CYS A 335 -6.54 14.74 13.46
C CYS A 335 -6.09 14.81 14.93
N PHE A 336 -6.83 15.55 15.77
CA PHE A 336 -6.53 15.66 17.20
C PHE A 336 -6.63 14.30 17.92
N LYS A 337 -7.70 13.53 17.67
CA LYS A 337 -7.85 12.18 18.25
C LYS A 337 -6.72 11.22 17.83
N SER A 338 -6.24 11.32 16.60
CA SER A 338 -5.09 10.50 16.13
C SER A 338 -3.79 10.88 16.86
N ALA A 339 -3.56 12.16 17.08
CA ALA A 339 -2.39 12.65 17.85
C ALA A 339 -2.49 12.30 19.35
N PHE A 340 -3.70 12.42 19.91
CA PHE A 340 -4.02 12.20 21.32
C PHE A 340 -5.14 11.15 21.47
N PRO A 341 -4.81 9.85 21.33
CA PRO A 341 -5.78 8.76 21.49
C PRO A 341 -6.38 8.71 22.90
N SER A 342 -7.42 7.88 23.08
CA SER A 342 -8.08 7.75 24.38
C SER A 342 -7.12 7.26 25.49
N PRO A 343 -7.38 7.60 26.75
CA PRO A 343 -6.60 7.09 27.88
C PRO A 343 -6.54 5.56 27.94
N GLU A 344 -7.64 4.87 27.59
CA GLU A 344 -7.74 3.41 27.53
C GLU A 344 -6.80 2.84 26.48
N TYR A 345 -6.81 3.41 25.29
CA TYR A 345 -5.88 3.03 24.22
C TYR A 345 -4.43 3.27 24.62
N MET A 346 -4.12 4.43 25.24
CA MET A 346 -2.77 4.74 25.70
C MET A 346 -2.30 3.77 26.79
N LYS A 347 -3.18 3.38 27.72
CA LYS A 347 -2.86 2.38 28.76
C LYS A 347 -2.50 1.04 28.12
N LYS A 348 -3.27 0.58 27.15
CA LYS A 348 -2.99 -0.68 26.41
C LYS A 348 -1.67 -0.59 25.65
N LEU A 349 -1.47 0.50 24.88
CA LEU A 349 -0.30 0.68 24.01
C LEU A 349 1.02 0.76 24.78
N TYR A 350 1.01 1.35 25.99
CA TYR A 350 2.21 1.53 26.83
C TYR A 350 2.24 0.59 28.04
N HIS A 351 1.35 -0.42 28.09
CA HIS A 351 1.24 -1.40 29.17
C HIS A 351 1.18 -0.74 30.57
N LEU A 352 0.40 0.35 30.68
CA LEU A 352 0.35 1.14 31.91
C LEU A 352 -0.56 0.48 32.95
N THR A 353 -0.02 0.20 34.12
CA THR A 353 -0.77 -0.29 35.30
C THR A 353 -1.45 0.85 36.07
N SER A 354 -1.01 2.10 35.87
CA SER A 354 -1.53 3.27 36.58
C SER A 354 -1.79 4.44 35.62
N GLY A 355 -2.90 5.16 35.85
CA GLY A 355 -3.22 6.38 35.11
C GLY A 355 -2.28 7.55 35.39
N ARG A 356 -1.47 7.49 36.46
CA ARG A 356 -0.50 8.54 36.80
C ARG A 356 0.60 8.73 35.74
N GLN A 357 0.89 7.68 34.93
CA GLN A 357 1.91 7.71 33.89
C GLN A 357 1.40 8.28 32.57
N LEU A 358 0.09 8.44 32.39
CA LEU A 358 -0.53 8.92 31.15
C LEU A 358 0.04 10.25 30.63
N PRO A 359 0.20 11.31 31.47
CA PRO A 359 0.73 12.58 30.97
C PRO A 359 2.13 12.45 30.36
N ALA A 360 3.01 11.65 30.99
CA ALA A 360 4.35 11.40 30.49
C ALA A 360 4.31 10.63 29.15
N CYS A 361 3.40 9.64 29.02
CA CYS A 361 3.23 8.90 27.78
C CYS A 361 2.67 9.75 26.63
N TYR A 362 1.73 10.66 26.92
CA TYR A 362 1.26 11.62 25.92
C TYR A 362 2.37 12.58 25.50
N ALA A 363 3.17 13.09 26.45
CA ALA A 363 4.32 13.95 26.15
C ALA A 363 5.37 13.20 25.31
N LYS A 364 5.71 11.94 25.66
CA LYS A 364 6.61 11.09 24.89
C LYS A 364 6.07 10.85 23.47
N ARG A 365 4.77 10.52 23.32
CA ARG A 365 4.13 10.33 22.02
C ARG A 365 4.19 11.60 21.18
N PHE A 366 3.82 12.75 21.75
CA PHE A 366 3.87 14.04 21.07
C PHE A 366 5.29 14.40 20.62
N PHE A 367 6.27 14.20 21.49
CA PHE A 367 7.68 14.38 21.16
C PHE A 367 8.09 13.45 19.99
N ASN A 368 7.71 12.18 20.05
CA ASN A 368 8.01 11.23 18.99
C ASN A 368 7.34 11.64 17.66
N LEU A 369 6.09 12.10 17.68
CA LEU A 369 5.40 12.60 16.48
C LEU A 369 6.14 13.80 15.85
N ILE A 370 6.72 14.68 16.68
CA ILE A 370 7.41 15.87 16.18
C ILE A 370 8.86 15.58 15.81
N PHE A 371 9.60 14.82 16.62
CA PHE A 371 11.06 14.72 16.53
C PHE A 371 11.60 13.38 16.03
N LYS A 372 10.92 12.26 16.26
CA LYS A 372 11.37 10.98 15.72
C LYS A 372 10.97 10.84 14.25
N ARG A 373 11.94 10.62 13.37
CA ARG A 373 11.67 10.21 11.99
C ARG A 373 11.06 8.82 12.02
N VAL A 374 9.81 8.69 11.59
CA VAL A 374 9.35 7.42 11.06
C VAL A 374 10.15 7.23 9.77
N LYS A 375 11.10 6.31 9.76
CA LYS A 375 11.65 5.79 8.52
C LYS A 375 10.50 5.06 7.85
N VAL A 376 9.95 5.63 6.81
CA VAL A 376 8.98 5.01 5.90
C VAL A 376 9.71 4.85 4.59
#